data_ff67c83f64d8012499fd110c8154a592
#
_entry.id   ff67c83f64d8012499fd110c8154a592
#
_cell.length_a   1.000
_cell.length_b   1.000
_cell.length_c   1.000
_cell.angle_alpha   90.00
_cell.angle_beta   90.00
_cell.angle_gamma   90.00
#
_symmetry.space_group_name_H-M   'P 1'
#
loop_
_entity.id
_entity.type
_entity.pdbx_description
1 polymer ?
#
loop_
_entity_poly.entity_id
_entity_poly.type
_entity_poly.pdbx_seq_one_letter_code
_entity_poly.pdbx_strand_id
1 'polypeptide(L)'
;MVVAVLSFVLAIFNARVDGISMAPTLQDGDALLVDKVGVHYRPPERGDIVLAAEPGGSAFVKRVIAVPGDAVEIDGAGPVPVVLVEPGGKGPWQRLEEPYTGTSWTRKEFCCDSRGLAVTPAPQPLLLPRDRFVLLGDNRDASTDSRRYGLFSRDQIIGRVLFRWWPLARAGGLSDRPRLVPA
;
A
#
# COMPACT_ATOMS: atom_id res chain seq x y z
N MET A 1 12.21 -26.24 21.13
CA MET A 1 11.01 -26.23 20.28
C MET A 1 9.89 -25.34 20.81
N VAL A 2 9.49 -25.44 22.07
CA VAL A 2 8.37 -24.64 22.63
C VAL A 2 8.60 -23.12 22.52
N VAL A 3 9.80 -22.61 22.78
CA VAL A 3 10.12 -21.17 22.70
C VAL A 3 10.00 -20.64 21.28
N ALA A 4 10.43 -21.42 20.27
CA ALA A 4 10.34 -21.00 18.86
C ALA A 4 8.88 -20.93 18.37
N VAL A 5 8.03 -21.85 18.80
CA VAL A 5 6.59 -21.86 18.49
C VAL A 5 5.89 -20.68 19.16
N LEU A 6 6.22 -20.38 20.42
CA LEU A 6 5.66 -19.24 21.15
C LEU A 6 6.07 -17.90 20.50
N SER A 7 7.33 -17.77 20.09
CA SER A 7 7.80 -16.57 19.38
C SER A 7 7.10 -16.40 18.02
N PHE A 8 6.83 -17.48 17.30
CA PHE A 8 6.10 -17.43 16.05
C PHE A 8 4.64 -17.01 16.24
N VAL A 9 3.97 -17.52 17.28
CA VAL A 9 2.58 -17.16 17.62
C VAL A 9 2.45 -15.69 18.02
N LEU A 10 3.45 -15.14 18.71
CA LEU A 10 3.49 -13.71 19.09
C LEU A 10 3.82 -12.80 17.91
N ALA A 11 4.45 -13.32 16.86
CA ALA A 11 4.81 -12.58 15.67
C ALA A 11 3.63 -12.36 14.70
N ILE A 12 2.64 -13.26 14.74
CA ILE A 12 1.48 -13.23 13.85
C ILE A 12 0.27 -12.67 14.59
N PHE A 13 -0.33 -11.67 13.99
CA PHE A 13 -1.54 -11.03 14.50
C PHE A 13 -2.71 -11.27 13.55
N ASN A 14 -3.90 -11.45 14.12
CA ASN A 14 -5.12 -11.58 13.36
C ASN A 14 -5.80 -10.21 13.23
N ALA A 15 -6.02 -9.76 11.99
CA ALA A 15 -6.72 -8.53 11.69
C ALA A 15 -7.98 -8.83 10.88
N ARG A 16 -9.01 -8.01 11.04
CA ARG A 16 -10.22 -8.06 10.23
C ARG A 16 -10.29 -6.82 9.36
N VAL A 17 -10.66 -7.01 8.11
CA VAL A 17 -10.90 -5.90 7.18
C VAL A 17 -12.22 -5.27 7.53
N ASP A 18 -12.22 -3.95 7.69
CA ASP A 18 -13.40 -3.11 7.84
C ASP A 18 -13.47 -2.15 6.66
N GLY A 19 -14.54 -2.25 5.89
CA GLY A 19 -14.80 -1.43 4.72
C GLY A 19 -14.26 -1.98 3.39
N ILE A 20 -14.35 -1.16 2.37
CA ILE A 20 -14.19 -1.54 0.96
C ILE A 20 -12.95 -0.97 0.28
N SER A 21 -12.07 -0.31 1.03
CA SER A 21 -10.92 0.41 0.46
C SER A 21 -9.90 -0.46 -0.28
N MET A 22 -9.92 -1.77 -0.02
CA MET A 22 -9.04 -2.75 -0.66
C MET A 22 -9.79 -3.68 -1.63
N ALA A 23 -11.06 -3.41 -1.93
CA ALA A 23 -11.79 -4.17 -2.95
C ALA A 23 -11.19 -3.91 -4.35
N PRO A 24 -11.17 -4.93 -5.23
CA PRO A 24 -11.71 -6.28 -5.06
C PRO A 24 -10.79 -7.26 -4.32
N THR A 25 -9.53 -6.90 -4.05
CA THR A 25 -8.51 -7.80 -3.46
C THR A 25 -8.94 -8.31 -2.08
N LEU A 26 -9.36 -7.39 -1.22
CA LEU A 26 -9.91 -7.70 0.10
C LEU A 26 -11.31 -7.10 0.21
N GLN A 27 -12.20 -7.83 0.86
CA GLN A 27 -13.56 -7.41 1.09
C GLN A 27 -13.82 -7.20 2.58
N ASP A 28 -14.87 -6.46 2.88
CA ASP A 28 -15.33 -6.28 4.25
C ASP A 28 -15.53 -7.63 4.94
N GLY A 29 -15.07 -7.74 6.19
CA GLY A 29 -15.14 -8.96 6.98
C GLY A 29 -14.04 -10.00 6.72
N ASP A 30 -13.16 -9.81 5.71
CA ASP A 30 -12.01 -10.71 5.50
C ASP A 30 -11.11 -10.73 6.74
N ALA A 31 -10.65 -11.93 7.13
CA ALA A 31 -9.71 -12.09 8.23
C ALA A 31 -8.30 -12.40 7.69
N LEU A 32 -7.32 -11.68 8.20
CA LEU A 32 -5.95 -11.63 7.71
C LEU A 32 -4.96 -12.09 8.77
N LEU A 33 -3.93 -12.79 8.35
CA LEU A 33 -2.72 -13.02 9.15
C LEU A 33 -1.70 -11.92 8.83
N VAL A 34 -1.24 -11.22 9.85
CA VAL A 34 -0.34 -10.08 9.74
C VAL A 34 0.95 -10.37 10.49
N ASP A 35 2.08 -10.29 9.79
CA ASP A 35 3.42 -10.38 10.37
C ASP A 35 3.86 -9.03 10.91
N LYS A 36 3.88 -8.89 12.23
CA LYS A 36 4.33 -7.67 12.91
C LYS A 36 5.82 -7.66 13.21
N VAL A 37 6.45 -8.81 13.26
CA VAL A 37 7.87 -8.94 13.64
C VAL A 37 8.76 -8.94 12.41
N GLY A 38 8.47 -9.79 11.44
CA GLY A 38 9.28 -9.89 10.22
C GLY A 38 9.35 -8.58 9.43
N VAL A 39 8.31 -7.76 9.51
CA VAL A 39 8.30 -6.44 8.87
C VAL A 39 9.42 -5.53 9.36
N HIS A 40 9.90 -5.69 10.60
CA HIS A 40 11.02 -4.89 11.14
C HIS A 40 12.38 -5.32 10.57
N TYR A 41 12.54 -6.59 10.23
CA TYR A 41 13.80 -7.13 9.68
C TYR A 41 13.84 -7.06 8.16
N ARG A 42 12.69 -7.19 7.53
CA ARG A 42 12.52 -7.07 6.08
C ARG A 42 11.54 -5.94 5.78
N PRO A 43 12.03 -4.78 5.33
CA PRO A 43 11.16 -3.65 4.98
C PRO A 43 10.08 -4.04 3.97
N PRO A 44 8.91 -3.39 3.99
CA PRO A 44 7.89 -3.60 2.98
C PRO A 44 8.41 -3.31 1.57
N GLU A 45 8.04 -4.16 0.64
CA GLU A 45 8.36 -4.03 -0.77
C GLU A 45 7.16 -3.49 -1.55
N ARG A 46 7.40 -2.96 -2.75
CA ARG A 46 6.31 -2.55 -3.64
C ARG A 46 5.39 -3.73 -3.93
N GLY A 47 4.10 -3.51 -3.80
CA GLY A 47 3.06 -4.52 -3.95
C GLY A 47 2.68 -5.25 -2.66
N ASP A 48 3.47 -5.14 -1.59
CA ASP A 48 3.06 -5.70 -0.30
C ASP A 48 1.78 -5.04 0.20
N ILE A 49 0.89 -5.83 0.80
CA ILE A 49 -0.25 -5.30 1.54
C ILE A 49 0.16 -5.19 3.00
N VAL A 50 -0.05 -4.03 3.58
CA VAL A 50 0.38 -3.72 4.95
C VAL A 50 -0.79 -3.24 5.80
N LEU A 51 -0.72 -3.55 7.08
CA LEU A 51 -1.50 -2.90 8.12
C LEU A 51 -0.70 -1.68 8.57
N ALA A 52 -1.30 -0.51 8.53
CA ALA A 52 -0.65 0.74 8.91
C ALA A 52 -1.55 1.58 9.82
N ALA A 53 -0.93 2.41 10.67
CA ALA A 53 -1.64 3.39 11.48
C ALA A 53 -1.94 4.65 10.66
N GLU A 54 -3.21 5.06 10.66
CA GLU A 54 -3.60 6.34 10.07
C GLU A 54 -3.35 7.51 11.04
N PRO A 55 -3.24 8.74 10.52
CA PRO A 55 -3.28 9.92 11.36
C PRO A 55 -4.62 9.98 12.13
N GLY A 56 -4.56 9.84 13.47
CA GLY A 56 -5.76 9.72 14.30
C GLY A 56 -5.84 8.43 15.10
N GLY A 57 -4.95 7.45 14.82
CA GLY A 57 -4.68 6.29 15.66
C GLY A 57 -5.43 5.02 15.27
N SER A 58 -6.35 5.06 14.31
CA SER A 58 -6.95 3.85 13.74
C SER A 58 -5.95 3.09 12.87
N ALA A 59 -6.20 1.82 12.63
CA ALA A 59 -5.39 1.03 11.70
C ALA A 59 -6.20 0.70 10.45
N PHE A 60 -5.53 0.72 9.30
CA PHE A 60 -6.12 0.37 8.02
C PHE A 60 -5.21 -0.53 7.20
N VAL A 61 -5.78 -1.22 6.22
CA VAL A 61 -5.03 -2.04 5.29
C VAL A 61 -4.87 -1.29 3.98
N LYS A 62 -3.64 -1.22 3.46
CA LYS A 62 -3.30 -0.57 2.18
C LYS A 62 -2.19 -1.33 1.46
N ARG A 63 -2.02 -1.02 0.17
CA ARG A 63 -0.93 -1.56 -0.64
C ARG A 63 0.21 -0.56 -0.74
N VAL A 64 1.44 -1.08 -0.64
CA VAL A 64 2.67 -0.31 -0.88
C VAL A 64 2.83 -0.08 -2.38
N ILE A 65 2.84 1.17 -2.79
CA ILE A 65 2.96 1.59 -4.19
C ILE A 65 4.36 2.04 -4.52
N ALA A 66 4.96 2.83 -3.62
CA ALA A 66 6.35 3.25 -3.76
C ALA A 66 7.06 3.14 -2.41
N VAL A 67 8.34 2.83 -2.48
CA VAL A 67 9.22 2.56 -1.33
C VAL A 67 10.29 3.64 -1.20
N PRO A 68 10.98 3.73 -0.05
CA PRO A 68 12.07 4.69 0.15
C PRO A 68 13.08 4.69 -1.00
N GLY A 69 13.39 5.89 -1.50
CA GLY A 69 14.32 6.09 -2.61
C GLY A 69 13.69 6.06 -4.00
N ASP A 70 12.47 5.61 -4.16
CA ASP A 70 11.74 5.75 -5.42
C ASP A 70 11.39 7.22 -5.67
N ALA A 71 11.36 7.64 -6.93
CA ALA A 71 10.56 8.80 -7.31
C ALA A 71 9.19 8.33 -7.79
N VAL A 72 8.15 9.05 -7.41
CA VAL A 72 6.76 8.69 -7.72
C VAL A 72 5.98 9.92 -8.17
N GLU A 73 5.08 9.71 -9.14
CA GLU A 73 4.09 10.69 -9.54
C GLU A 73 2.74 9.99 -9.68
N ILE A 74 1.71 10.57 -9.07
CA ILE A 74 0.34 10.07 -9.16
C ILE A 74 -0.46 11.10 -9.94
N ASP A 75 -0.81 10.76 -11.18
CA ASP A 75 -1.63 11.60 -12.04
C ASP A 75 -3.04 11.03 -12.17
N GLY A 76 -3.96 11.65 -11.45
CA GLY A 76 -5.40 11.35 -11.55
C GLY A 76 -6.15 12.29 -12.52
N ALA A 77 -5.49 13.23 -13.19
CA ALA A 77 -6.17 14.23 -14.03
C ALA A 77 -6.43 13.76 -15.45
N GLY A 78 -5.67 12.80 -15.94
CA GLY A 78 -5.80 12.26 -17.29
C GLY A 78 -7.11 11.50 -17.51
N PRO A 79 -7.41 11.13 -18.75
CA PRO A 79 -8.57 10.28 -19.06
C PRO A 79 -8.45 8.89 -18.43
N VAL A 80 -7.24 8.44 -18.19
CA VAL A 80 -6.91 7.24 -17.44
C VAL A 80 -5.88 7.64 -16.39
N PRO A 81 -6.22 7.62 -15.10
CA PRO A 81 -5.27 7.88 -14.03
C PRO A 81 -4.11 6.89 -14.06
N VAL A 82 -2.90 7.38 -13.79
CA VAL A 82 -1.68 6.58 -13.82
C VAL A 82 -0.83 6.82 -12.57
N VAL A 83 -0.10 5.79 -12.18
CA VAL A 83 1.00 5.90 -11.23
C VAL A 83 2.30 5.69 -12.01
N LEU A 84 3.16 6.67 -11.95
CA LEU A 84 4.51 6.61 -12.50
C LEU A 84 5.50 6.42 -11.37
N VAL A 85 6.47 5.56 -11.57
CA VAL A 85 7.52 5.27 -10.60
C VAL A 85 8.87 5.24 -11.31
N GLU A 86 9.85 5.88 -10.71
CA GLU A 86 11.26 5.76 -11.08
C GLU A 86 11.97 5.01 -9.94
N PRO A 87 12.24 3.71 -10.08
CA PRO A 87 12.82 2.90 -9.03
C PRO A 87 14.19 3.41 -8.58
N GLY A 88 14.33 3.61 -7.25
CA GLY A 88 15.55 4.16 -6.67
C GLY A 88 15.85 5.60 -7.06
N GLY A 89 14.88 6.32 -7.65
CA GLY A 89 15.03 7.72 -8.10
C GLY A 89 16.10 7.89 -9.17
N LYS A 90 16.32 6.87 -9.99
CA LYS A 90 17.33 6.86 -11.06
C LYS A 90 16.86 5.96 -12.20
N GLY A 91 16.92 6.49 -13.41
CA GLY A 91 16.58 5.73 -14.61
C GLY A 91 15.33 6.25 -15.31
N PRO A 92 14.72 5.47 -16.19
CA PRO A 92 13.50 5.88 -16.86
C PRO A 92 12.29 5.76 -15.92
N TRP A 93 11.36 6.67 -16.10
CA TRP A 93 10.03 6.56 -15.51
C TRP A 93 9.32 5.33 -16.07
N GLN A 94 8.62 4.64 -15.20
CA GLN A 94 7.87 3.43 -15.53
C GLN A 94 6.45 3.58 -15.03
N ARG A 95 5.50 3.10 -15.83
CA ARG A 95 4.10 3.05 -15.42
C ARG A 95 3.87 1.83 -14.55
N LEU A 96 3.13 2.00 -13.48
CA LEU A 96 2.69 0.91 -12.65
C LEU A 96 1.43 0.27 -13.25
N GLU A 97 1.56 -0.97 -13.72
CA GLU A 97 0.40 -1.80 -14.08
C GLU A 97 -0.15 -2.46 -12.83
N GLU A 98 -1.44 -2.28 -12.60
CA GLU A 98 -2.11 -2.62 -11.36
C GLU A 98 -3.33 -3.52 -11.62
N PRO A 99 -3.12 -4.83 -11.86
CA PRO A 99 -4.18 -5.75 -12.25
C PRO A 99 -5.24 -5.97 -11.17
N TYR A 100 -4.95 -5.56 -9.95
CA TYR A 100 -5.82 -5.68 -8.78
C TYR A 100 -6.77 -4.49 -8.62
N THR A 101 -6.52 -3.36 -9.26
CA THR A 101 -7.44 -2.23 -9.21
C THR A 101 -8.65 -2.52 -10.11
N GLY A 102 -9.83 -2.21 -9.63
CA GLY A 102 -11.03 -2.22 -10.47
C GLY A 102 -10.94 -1.19 -11.59
N THR A 103 -11.90 -1.22 -12.51
CA THR A 103 -11.92 -0.37 -13.71
C THR A 103 -12.19 1.11 -13.43
N SER A 104 -12.51 1.48 -12.19
CA SER A 104 -12.89 2.84 -11.84
C SER A 104 -11.84 3.50 -10.96
N TRP A 105 -11.05 4.36 -11.55
CA TRP A 105 -10.38 5.43 -10.85
C TRP A 105 -10.86 6.74 -11.51
N THR A 106 -11.91 7.30 -10.92
CA THR A 106 -12.59 8.49 -11.48
C THR A 106 -12.23 9.75 -10.72
N ARG A 107 -11.71 9.63 -9.50
CA ARG A 107 -11.31 10.78 -8.70
C ARG A 107 -10.01 11.38 -9.19
N LYS A 108 -10.06 12.67 -9.49
CA LYS A 108 -8.88 13.49 -9.79
C LYS A 108 -8.12 13.81 -8.49
N GLU A 109 -7.36 12.86 -8.02
CA GLU A 109 -6.56 13.01 -6.81
C GLU A 109 -5.08 12.83 -7.13
N PHE A 110 -4.26 13.65 -6.50
CA PHE A 110 -2.81 13.64 -6.66
C PHE A 110 -2.15 13.32 -5.32
N CYS A 111 -0.97 12.84 -5.32
CA CYS A 111 -0.07 12.74 -4.19
C CYS A 111 1.34 12.98 -4.69
N CYS A 112 2.16 13.54 -3.96
CA CYS A 112 2.13 14.39 -2.80
C CYS A 112 2.97 15.63 -3.17
N ASP A 113 2.99 16.70 -2.38
CA ASP A 113 3.91 17.82 -2.66
C ASP A 113 5.37 17.44 -2.32
N SER A 114 6.32 18.32 -2.64
CA SER A 114 7.75 18.11 -2.38
C SER A 114 8.10 17.91 -0.90
N ARG A 115 7.18 18.21 0.00
CA ARG A 115 7.30 17.97 1.45
C ARG A 115 6.66 16.64 1.88
N GLY A 116 6.07 15.89 0.95
CA GLY A 116 5.35 14.65 1.22
C GLY A 116 3.96 14.84 1.83
N LEU A 117 3.40 16.05 1.73
CA LEU A 117 2.05 16.35 2.19
C LEU A 117 1.03 16.00 1.10
N ALA A 118 -0.16 15.58 1.55
CA ALA A 118 -1.27 15.27 0.67
C ALA A 118 -1.80 16.50 -0.07
N VAL A 119 -2.53 16.22 -1.16
CA VAL A 119 -3.32 17.21 -1.90
C VAL A 119 -2.47 18.29 -2.57
N THR A 120 -1.97 17.97 -3.74
CA THR A 120 -1.39 18.95 -4.65
C THR A 120 -2.42 19.34 -5.73
N PRO A 121 -2.36 20.57 -6.24
CA PRO A 121 -3.26 21.00 -7.31
C PRO A 121 -2.95 20.36 -8.67
N ALA A 122 -1.81 19.70 -8.80
CA ALA A 122 -1.33 19.04 -10.02
C ALA A 122 -0.37 17.89 -9.70
N PRO A 123 -0.19 16.92 -10.61
CA PRO A 123 0.83 15.90 -10.48
C PRO A 123 2.21 16.53 -10.31
N GLN A 124 2.99 16.00 -9.39
CA GLN A 124 4.37 16.41 -9.17
C GLN A 124 5.23 15.20 -8.84
N PRO A 125 6.38 15.06 -9.50
CA PRO A 125 7.37 14.07 -9.14
C PRO A 125 7.86 14.28 -7.70
N LEU A 126 7.87 13.22 -6.91
CA LEU A 126 8.34 13.24 -5.54
C LEU A 126 9.36 12.13 -5.30
N LEU A 127 10.59 12.49 -4.97
CA LEU A 127 11.58 11.53 -4.48
C LEU A 127 11.29 11.20 -3.01
N LEU A 128 11.02 9.91 -2.74
CA LEU A 128 10.67 9.48 -1.40
C LEU A 128 11.88 9.50 -0.46
N PRO A 129 11.75 10.13 0.72
CA PRO A 129 12.75 10.04 1.78
C PRO A 129 13.00 8.59 2.23
N ARG A 130 14.09 8.36 2.94
CA ARG A 130 14.58 7.02 3.31
C ARG A 130 13.62 6.17 4.16
N ASP A 131 12.66 6.78 4.81
CA ASP A 131 11.71 6.10 5.70
C ASP A 131 10.25 6.31 5.29
N ARG A 132 10.02 6.76 4.06
CA ARG A 132 8.69 7.12 3.58
C ARG A 132 8.17 6.19 2.50
N PHE A 133 6.87 5.92 2.58
CA PHE A 133 6.14 5.04 1.69
C PHE A 133 4.91 5.75 1.13
N VAL A 134 4.55 5.41 -0.09
CA VAL A 134 3.23 5.70 -0.65
C VAL A 134 2.37 4.46 -0.51
N LEU A 135 1.25 4.62 0.19
CA LEU A 135 0.26 3.58 0.42
C LEU A 135 -1.04 3.96 -0.27
N LEU A 136 -1.58 3.09 -1.11
CA LEU A 136 -2.88 3.29 -1.75
C LEU A 136 -3.82 2.11 -1.48
N GLY A 137 -5.12 2.40 -1.46
CA GLY A 137 -6.13 1.36 -1.52
C GLY A 137 -6.29 0.81 -2.93
N ASP A 138 -6.64 -0.47 -3.06
CA ASP A 138 -6.91 -1.09 -4.36
C ASP A 138 -8.21 -0.55 -4.96
N ASN A 139 -9.18 -0.17 -4.12
CA ASN A 139 -10.35 0.59 -4.52
C ASN A 139 -10.02 2.09 -4.53
N ARG A 140 -9.54 2.58 -5.67
CA ARG A 140 -9.04 3.94 -5.84
C ARG A 140 -10.07 5.02 -5.51
N ASP A 141 -11.34 4.79 -5.83
CA ASP A 141 -12.42 5.76 -5.62
C ASP A 141 -12.99 5.73 -4.19
N ALA A 142 -12.81 4.63 -3.48
CA ALA A 142 -13.35 4.45 -2.13
C ALA A 142 -12.25 4.29 -1.05
N SER A 143 -11.04 4.82 -1.29
CA SER A 143 -9.94 4.74 -0.34
C SER A 143 -9.52 6.12 0.14
N THR A 144 -9.32 6.24 1.44
CA THR A 144 -8.58 7.33 2.07
C THR A 144 -7.17 6.80 2.37
N ASP A 145 -6.16 7.38 1.71
CA ASP A 145 -4.79 6.87 1.70
C ASP A 145 -3.76 8.00 1.50
N SER A 146 -2.59 7.73 0.94
CA SER A 146 -1.53 8.73 0.73
C SER A 146 -2.00 9.97 -0.04
N ARG A 147 -3.02 9.85 -0.88
CA ARG A 147 -3.61 10.98 -1.61
C ARG A 147 -4.29 11.99 -0.67
N ARG A 148 -4.65 11.56 0.54
CA ARG A 148 -5.28 12.40 1.57
C ARG A 148 -4.38 12.65 2.77
N TYR A 149 -3.56 11.67 3.17
CA TYR A 149 -2.73 11.75 4.37
C TYR A 149 -1.27 12.12 4.08
N GLY A 150 -0.84 12.05 2.81
CA GLY A 150 0.57 12.19 2.46
C GLY A 150 1.35 10.89 2.65
N LEU A 151 2.66 11.02 2.82
CA LEU A 151 3.56 9.90 2.97
C LEU A 151 3.45 9.25 4.35
N PHE A 152 3.49 7.93 4.37
CA PHE A 152 3.53 7.14 5.62
C PHE A 152 4.97 6.86 6.03
N SER A 153 5.26 7.02 7.32
CA SER A 153 6.56 6.66 7.86
C SER A 153 6.67 5.14 8.10
N ARG A 154 7.91 4.70 8.21
CA ARG A 154 8.21 3.30 8.54
C ARG A 154 7.53 2.87 9.85
N ASP A 155 7.50 3.74 10.85
CA ASP A 155 6.93 3.45 12.17
C ASP A 155 5.40 3.36 12.17
N GLN A 156 4.75 3.92 11.15
CA GLN A 156 3.32 3.76 10.96
C GLN A 156 2.95 2.40 10.36
N ILE A 157 3.90 1.65 9.80
CA ILE A 157 3.64 0.32 9.27
C ILE A 157 3.71 -0.70 10.41
N ILE A 158 2.54 -1.19 10.82
CA ILE A 158 2.34 -2.09 11.95
C ILE A 158 2.77 -3.52 11.57
N GLY A 159 2.50 -3.95 10.34
CA GLY A 159 2.81 -5.31 9.91
C GLY A 159 2.51 -5.55 8.43
N ARG A 160 3.02 -6.66 7.90
CA ARG A 160 2.77 -7.13 6.54
C ARG A 160 1.67 -8.19 6.56
N VAL A 161 0.70 -8.05 5.67
CA VAL A 161 -0.34 -9.06 5.46
C VAL A 161 0.27 -10.24 4.70
N LEU A 162 0.23 -11.42 5.29
CA LEU A 162 0.78 -12.64 4.70
C LEU A 162 -0.27 -13.44 3.95
N PHE A 163 -1.48 -13.51 4.53
CA PHE A 163 -2.47 -14.48 4.11
C PHE A 163 -3.87 -14.04 4.53
N ARG A 164 -4.86 -14.24 3.65
CA ARG A 164 -6.28 -14.17 4.03
C ARG A 164 -6.73 -15.58 4.38
N TRP A 165 -7.14 -15.79 5.63
CA TRP A 165 -7.55 -17.12 6.09
C TRP A 165 -9.07 -17.30 6.19
N TRP A 166 -9.82 -16.23 6.18
CA TRP A 166 -11.28 -16.26 6.19
C TRP A 166 -11.86 -15.21 5.22
N PRO A 167 -12.96 -15.52 4.50
CA PRO A 167 -13.69 -16.78 4.47
C PRO A 167 -12.89 -17.89 3.77
N LEU A 168 -13.09 -19.15 4.19
CA LEU A 168 -12.31 -20.29 3.66
C LEU A 168 -12.41 -20.42 2.13
N ALA A 169 -13.55 -20.07 1.56
CA ALA A 169 -13.76 -20.11 0.11
C ALA A 169 -12.81 -19.16 -0.67
N ARG A 170 -12.24 -18.16 0.01
CA ARG A 170 -11.29 -17.18 -0.56
C ARG A 170 -9.95 -17.19 0.19
N ALA A 171 -9.71 -18.19 1.04
CA ALA A 171 -8.46 -18.31 1.77
C ALA A 171 -7.29 -18.47 0.80
N GLY A 172 -6.21 -17.72 1.03
CA GLY A 172 -5.05 -17.77 0.13
C GLY A 172 -4.08 -16.62 0.34
N GLY A 173 -2.93 -16.72 -0.32
CA GLY A 173 -1.97 -15.63 -0.45
C GLY A 173 -2.54 -14.50 -1.31
N LEU A 174 -2.06 -13.30 -1.08
CA LEU A 174 -2.45 -12.10 -1.82
C LEU A 174 -1.37 -11.81 -2.87
N SER A 175 -1.44 -12.49 -4.00
CA SER A 175 -0.35 -12.61 -4.97
C SER A 175 -0.34 -11.56 -6.07
N ASP A 176 -1.44 -10.81 -6.25
CA ASP A 176 -1.52 -9.82 -7.32
C ASP A 176 -0.62 -8.63 -7.01
N ARG A 177 0.57 -8.65 -7.58
CA ARG A 177 1.55 -7.56 -7.43
C ARG A 177 1.53 -6.65 -8.65
N PRO A 178 1.75 -5.35 -8.44
CA PRO A 178 1.91 -4.41 -9.54
C PRO A 178 3.18 -4.75 -10.34
N ARG A 179 3.16 -4.40 -11.62
CA ARG A 179 4.32 -4.53 -12.52
C ARG A 179 4.74 -3.16 -13.02
N LEU A 180 6.04 -2.98 -13.17
CA LEU A 180 6.59 -1.80 -13.81
C LEU A 180 6.76 -2.07 -15.30
N VAL A 181 6.20 -1.21 -16.12
CA VAL A 181 6.31 -1.25 -17.58
C VAL A 181 6.81 0.10 -18.09
N PRO A 182 7.47 0.18 -19.26
CA PRO A 182 7.86 1.46 -19.84
C PRO A 182 6.69 2.44 -19.88
N ALA A 183 6.95 3.71 -19.49
CA ALA A 183 5.95 4.78 -19.46
C ALA A 183 5.66 5.30 -20.87
#